data_d5faf09fba694e2a6b097a399949907d
#
_entry.id   d5faf09fba694e2a6b097a399949907d
#
_cell.length_a   1.000
_cell.length_b   1.000
_cell.length_c   1.000
_cell.angle_alpha   90.00
_cell.angle_beta   90.00
_cell.angle_gamma   90.00
#
_symmetry.space_group_name_H-M   'P 1'
#
loop_
_entity.id
_entity.type
_entity.pdbx_description
1 polymer ?
#
loop_
_entity_poly.entity_id
_entity_poly.type
_entity_poly.pdbx_seq_one_letter_code
_entity_poly.pdbx_strand_id
1 'polypeptide(L)'
;MVLDMRVQTADLVERVLRGDPRAIGRAISAAENDAPGNEELLGALYRHTGRAYVLGMTGPPGAGKSSLVDGLVRLLRAQGRGVGVLAVDPSSPFTGGAILGDRIRMQAHAYDRGVYIRSMSARGHLGGLAEAANKAVHVLDAAGKDVVIVETVGVGQSELEIAGTADTTVVVLTPAAGDMVQMLKAGIMEVADIFVVNKADMEGAGRLARDLRTMLNMGEHPAPGDWTKPIMQTRATANVGIDTLWAEAERHRAFLHEEGRLEQRRRARLRAEILDLVMSRVRARLFDDVRGRDELEDLLDRAYARDLDPYDAAHAIMRSGALTESEVDSRWSIVGSR
;
A
#
# COMPACT_ATOMS: atom_id res chain seq x y z
N MET A 1 -23.69 20.88 14.42
CA MET A 1 -22.32 20.42 14.19
C MET A 1 -22.27 18.98 13.68
N VAL A 2 -22.80 17.95 14.40
CA VAL A 2 -22.78 16.54 13.94
C VAL A 2 -23.62 16.32 12.66
N LEU A 3 -24.78 16.97 12.54
CA LEU A 3 -25.65 16.87 11.35
C LEU A 3 -24.99 17.50 10.11
N ASP A 4 -24.25 18.57 10.30
CA ASP A 4 -23.52 19.26 9.22
C ASP A 4 -22.32 18.44 8.71
N MET A 5 -21.61 17.76 9.60
CA MET A 5 -20.53 16.83 9.23
C MET A 5 -21.04 15.64 8.41
N ARG A 6 -22.18 15.04 8.78
CA ARG A 6 -22.76 13.92 8.03
C ARG A 6 -23.20 14.33 6.62
N VAL A 7 -23.78 15.52 6.45
CA VAL A 7 -24.16 16.05 5.15
C VAL A 7 -22.93 16.30 4.28
N GLN A 8 -21.86 16.85 4.85
CA GLN A 8 -20.59 17.06 4.15
C GLN A 8 -19.90 15.75 3.75
N THR A 9 -19.98 14.72 4.59
CA THR A 9 -19.45 13.39 4.27
C THR A 9 -20.24 12.74 3.13
N ALA A 10 -21.57 12.81 3.16
CA ALA A 10 -22.42 12.26 2.10
C ALA A 10 -22.18 12.93 0.73
N ASP A 11 -22.07 14.28 0.68
CA ASP A 11 -21.70 15.00 -0.54
C ASP A 11 -20.33 14.57 -1.06
N LEU A 12 -19.35 14.45 -0.17
CA LEU A 12 -18.00 14.03 -0.53
C LEU A 12 -17.99 12.60 -1.11
N VAL A 13 -18.72 11.66 -0.50
CA VAL A 13 -18.87 10.28 -1.00
C VAL A 13 -19.46 10.29 -2.41
N GLU A 14 -20.58 11.01 -2.63
CA GLU A 14 -21.24 11.05 -3.93
C GLU A 14 -20.31 11.60 -5.03
N ARG A 15 -19.55 12.64 -4.72
CA ARG A 15 -18.59 13.24 -5.65
C ARG A 15 -17.40 12.31 -5.93
N VAL A 16 -16.91 11.57 -4.93
CA VAL A 16 -15.88 10.53 -5.16
C VAL A 16 -16.41 9.47 -6.11
N LEU A 17 -17.62 8.96 -5.87
CA LEU A 17 -18.26 7.94 -6.73
C LEU A 17 -18.47 8.41 -8.17
N ARG A 18 -18.65 9.72 -8.39
CA ARG A 18 -18.70 10.33 -9.74
C ARG A 18 -17.30 10.55 -10.35
N GLY A 19 -16.23 10.24 -9.66
CA GLY A 19 -14.86 10.40 -10.12
C GLY A 19 -14.35 11.86 -10.10
N ASP A 20 -14.93 12.75 -9.27
CA ASP A 20 -14.46 14.13 -9.13
C ASP A 20 -13.03 14.16 -8.56
N PRO A 21 -12.02 14.66 -9.31
CA PRO A 21 -10.63 14.62 -8.87
C PRO A 21 -10.38 15.42 -7.58
N ARG A 22 -11.13 16.49 -7.33
CA ARG A 22 -11.00 17.29 -6.10
C ARG A 22 -11.56 16.53 -4.90
N ALA A 23 -12.68 15.83 -5.09
CA ALA A 23 -13.29 15.00 -4.06
C ALA A 23 -12.38 13.80 -3.71
N ILE A 24 -11.83 13.13 -4.72
CA ILE A 24 -10.85 12.06 -4.55
C ILE A 24 -9.64 12.56 -3.74
N GLY A 25 -9.08 13.72 -4.10
CA GLY A 25 -7.96 14.33 -3.39
C GLY A 25 -8.27 14.64 -1.93
N ARG A 26 -9.47 15.16 -1.65
CA ARG A 26 -9.91 15.43 -0.28
C ARG A 26 -10.10 14.15 0.53
N ALA A 27 -10.73 13.13 -0.06
CA ALA A 27 -10.94 11.84 0.60
C ALA A 27 -9.61 11.15 0.93
N ILE A 28 -8.65 11.12 0.01
CA ILE A 28 -7.31 10.57 0.27
C ILE A 28 -6.59 11.40 1.35
N SER A 29 -6.65 12.73 1.30
CA SER A 29 -6.03 13.57 2.34
C SER A 29 -6.67 13.38 3.72
N ALA A 30 -7.99 13.17 3.79
CA ALA A 30 -8.68 12.85 5.04
C ALA A 30 -8.22 11.48 5.58
N ALA A 31 -8.05 10.49 4.68
CA ALA A 31 -7.55 9.17 5.01
C ALA A 31 -6.09 9.18 5.50
N GLU A 32 -5.22 9.98 4.86
CA GLU A 32 -3.82 10.15 5.24
C GLU A 32 -3.63 10.82 6.61
N ASN A 33 -4.52 11.73 7.00
CA ASN A 33 -4.36 12.53 8.21
C ASN A 33 -5.28 12.08 9.36
N ASP A 34 -5.95 10.94 9.23
CA ASP A 34 -6.95 10.44 10.18
C ASP A 34 -7.92 11.55 10.67
N ALA A 35 -8.37 12.37 9.71
CA ALA A 35 -9.23 13.52 9.99
C ALA A 35 -10.55 13.07 10.65
N PRO A 36 -11.15 13.90 11.51
CA PRO A 36 -12.45 13.60 12.10
C PRO A 36 -13.49 13.24 11.05
N GLY A 37 -14.23 12.14 11.22
CA GLY A 37 -15.19 11.61 10.26
C GLY A 37 -14.58 10.75 9.13
N ASN A 38 -13.27 10.52 9.14
CA ASN A 38 -12.59 9.68 8.16
C ASN A 38 -13.14 8.25 8.14
N GLU A 39 -13.41 7.65 9.30
CA GLU A 39 -13.96 6.29 9.39
C GLU A 39 -15.34 6.17 8.74
N GLU A 40 -16.22 7.16 8.93
CA GLU A 40 -17.54 7.21 8.30
C GLU A 40 -17.42 7.34 6.77
N LEU A 41 -16.50 8.20 6.31
CA LEU A 41 -16.21 8.41 4.89
C LEU A 41 -15.70 7.12 4.24
N LEU A 42 -14.67 6.51 4.82
CA LEU A 42 -14.06 5.29 4.28
C LEU A 42 -15.02 4.12 4.36
N GLY A 43 -15.79 3.96 5.43
CA GLY A 43 -16.81 2.93 5.56
C GLY A 43 -17.92 3.05 4.52
N ALA A 44 -18.33 4.28 4.17
CA ALA A 44 -19.30 4.52 3.10
C ALA A 44 -18.71 4.18 1.72
N LEU A 45 -17.45 4.58 1.44
CA LEU A 45 -16.76 4.29 0.19
C LEU A 45 -16.45 2.80 0.03
N TYR A 46 -16.11 2.09 1.11
CA TYR A 46 -15.73 0.69 1.08
C TYR A 46 -16.79 -0.22 0.44
N ARG A 47 -18.08 0.11 0.60
CA ARG A 47 -19.19 -0.62 -0.02
C ARG A 47 -19.19 -0.57 -1.55
N HIS A 48 -18.42 0.33 -2.14
CA HIS A 48 -18.30 0.55 -3.60
C HIS A 48 -16.96 0.06 -4.15
N THR A 49 -16.14 -0.60 -3.34
CA THR A 49 -14.82 -1.16 -3.71
C THR A 49 -14.90 -2.62 -4.18
N GLY A 50 -13.75 -3.21 -4.48
CA GLY A 50 -13.59 -4.63 -4.83
C GLY A 50 -13.49 -4.89 -6.33
N ARG A 51 -13.56 -3.87 -7.19
CA ARG A 51 -13.53 -4.00 -8.66
C ARG A 51 -12.15 -3.70 -9.27
N ALA A 52 -11.42 -2.77 -8.69
CA ALA A 52 -10.10 -2.41 -9.19
C ALA A 52 -9.12 -3.57 -9.11
N TYR A 53 -8.27 -3.67 -10.12
CA TYR A 53 -7.09 -4.51 -10.10
C TYR A 53 -5.91 -3.70 -9.56
N VAL A 54 -5.31 -4.18 -8.47
CA VAL A 54 -4.21 -3.46 -7.79
C VAL A 54 -2.87 -4.06 -8.20
N LEU A 55 -2.04 -3.25 -8.88
CA LEU A 55 -0.70 -3.62 -9.33
C LEU A 55 0.35 -2.91 -8.48
N GLY A 56 1.15 -3.66 -7.73
CA GLY A 56 2.28 -3.15 -6.97
C GLY A 56 3.54 -3.10 -7.83
N MET A 57 4.26 -1.97 -7.77
CA MET A 57 5.55 -1.78 -8.46
C MET A 57 6.61 -1.45 -7.42
N THR A 58 7.54 -2.37 -7.19
CA THR A 58 8.60 -2.21 -6.19
C THR A 58 9.99 -2.50 -6.78
N GLY A 59 11.04 -2.20 -6.04
CA GLY A 59 12.44 -2.41 -6.44
C GLY A 59 13.33 -1.20 -6.12
N PRO A 60 14.65 -1.30 -6.30
CA PRO A 60 15.60 -0.30 -5.86
C PRO A 60 15.38 1.07 -6.51
N PRO A 61 15.86 2.15 -5.87
CA PRO A 61 15.81 3.49 -6.45
C PRO A 61 16.59 3.51 -7.78
N GLY A 62 16.09 4.30 -8.73
CA GLY A 62 16.70 4.38 -10.05
C GLY A 62 16.46 3.17 -10.96
N ALA A 63 15.70 2.14 -10.53
CA ALA A 63 15.37 0.98 -11.38
C ALA A 63 14.46 1.34 -12.57
N GLY A 64 13.84 2.53 -12.54
CA GLY A 64 12.96 2.99 -13.62
C GLY A 64 11.50 2.60 -13.45
N LYS A 65 11.07 2.36 -12.20
CA LYS A 65 9.68 2.06 -11.85
C LYS A 65 8.71 3.11 -12.40
N SER A 66 8.94 4.38 -12.10
CA SER A 66 8.07 5.49 -12.56
C SER A 66 7.98 5.58 -14.09
N SER A 67 9.05 5.22 -14.81
CA SER A 67 9.02 5.17 -16.28
C SER A 67 8.19 4.00 -16.79
N LEU A 68 8.22 2.84 -16.12
CA LEU A 68 7.37 1.70 -16.41
C LEU A 68 5.90 2.02 -16.10
N VAL A 69 5.64 2.67 -14.96
CA VAL A 69 4.29 3.13 -14.57
C VAL A 69 3.73 4.09 -15.62
N ASP A 70 4.51 5.08 -16.06
CA ASP A 70 4.10 6.01 -17.12
C ASP A 70 3.75 5.28 -18.43
N GLY A 71 4.57 4.30 -18.84
CA GLY A 71 4.30 3.45 -20.00
C GLY A 71 3.01 2.62 -19.82
N LEU A 72 2.81 2.02 -18.65
CA LEU A 72 1.58 1.27 -18.34
C LEU A 72 0.35 2.17 -18.35
N VAL A 73 0.43 3.37 -17.76
CA VAL A 73 -0.68 4.34 -17.79
C VAL A 73 -1.06 4.67 -19.22
N ARG A 74 -0.10 4.97 -20.10
CA ARG A 74 -0.37 5.23 -21.52
C ARG A 74 -1.06 4.05 -22.21
N LEU A 75 -0.56 2.84 -21.98
CA LEU A 75 -1.13 1.63 -22.55
C LEU A 75 -2.58 1.40 -22.10
N LEU A 76 -2.82 1.50 -20.79
CA LEU A 76 -4.13 1.31 -20.19
C LEU A 76 -5.12 2.38 -20.65
N ARG A 77 -4.68 3.63 -20.75
CA ARG A 77 -5.50 4.72 -21.27
C ARG A 77 -5.86 4.55 -22.74
N ALA A 78 -4.94 4.02 -23.55
CA ALA A 78 -5.24 3.66 -24.95
C ALA A 78 -6.30 2.54 -25.04
N GLN A 79 -6.42 1.69 -24.01
CA GLN A 79 -7.48 0.68 -23.87
C GLN A 79 -8.78 1.23 -23.26
N GLY A 80 -8.86 2.54 -22.96
CA GLY A 80 -10.03 3.17 -22.34
C GLY A 80 -10.17 2.95 -20.84
N ARG A 81 -9.22 2.30 -20.17
CA ARG A 81 -9.30 1.98 -18.74
C ARG A 81 -9.02 3.21 -17.86
N GLY A 82 -9.76 3.36 -16.78
CA GLY A 82 -9.49 4.33 -15.71
C GLY A 82 -8.31 3.88 -14.85
N VAL A 83 -7.32 4.78 -14.62
CA VAL A 83 -6.09 4.43 -13.89
C VAL A 83 -5.89 5.34 -12.69
N GLY A 84 -5.65 4.75 -11.52
CA GLY A 84 -5.13 5.43 -10.34
C GLY A 84 -3.65 5.11 -10.15
N VAL A 85 -2.82 6.10 -9.80
CA VAL A 85 -1.42 5.90 -9.45
C VAL A 85 -1.15 6.49 -8.06
N LEU A 86 -0.64 5.66 -7.17
CA LEU A 86 -0.18 6.05 -5.84
C LEU A 86 1.35 5.87 -5.80
N ALA A 87 2.09 6.97 -5.78
CA ALA A 87 3.53 6.97 -5.56
C ALA A 87 3.79 7.10 -4.06
N VAL A 88 4.29 6.05 -3.45
CA VAL A 88 4.43 5.89 -2.01
C VAL A 88 5.90 6.02 -1.63
N ASP A 89 6.24 7.12 -0.93
CA ASP A 89 7.61 7.42 -0.49
C ASP A 89 7.73 7.17 1.01
N PRO A 90 8.63 6.27 1.48
CA PRO A 90 8.89 6.09 2.91
C PRO A 90 9.44 7.36 3.59
N SER A 91 9.73 8.38 2.81
CA SER A 91 10.04 9.77 3.10
C SER A 91 11.03 10.14 4.20
N SER A 92 11.76 11.19 3.91
CA SER A 92 12.54 11.99 4.85
C SER A 92 11.66 12.49 6.01
N PRO A 93 11.95 12.09 7.27
CA PRO A 93 11.26 12.64 8.44
C PRO A 93 11.51 14.16 8.61
N PHE A 94 12.43 14.73 7.82
CA PHE A 94 12.89 16.12 7.96
C PHE A 94 12.17 17.13 7.04
N THR A 95 11.55 16.73 5.95
CA THR A 95 10.98 17.68 4.98
C THR A 95 9.47 17.66 4.89
N GLY A 96 8.77 16.68 5.46
CA GLY A 96 7.29 16.60 5.50
C GLY A 96 6.58 16.62 4.13
N GLY A 97 7.33 16.58 3.03
CA GLY A 97 6.82 16.67 1.67
C GLY A 97 7.30 15.51 0.81
N ALA A 98 6.39 14.91 0.03
CA ALA A 98 6.72 13.96 -1.01
C ALA A 98 7.67 14.63 -2.02
N ILE A 99 8.72 13.91 -2.44
CA ILE A 99 9.70 14.42 -3.40
C ILE A 99 8.98 14.79 -4.70
N LEU A 100 9.02 16.05 -5.07
CA LEU A 100 8.38 16.64 -6.27
C LEU A 100 8.77 15.96 -7.60
N GLY A 101 9.85 15.16 -7.61
CA GLY A 101 10.42 14.58 -8.83
C GLY A 101 9.48 13.63 -9.60
N ASP A 102 8.60 12.91 -8.91
CA ASP A 102 7.70 11.94 -9.58
C ASP A 102 6.52 12.62 -10.25
N ARG A 103 6.03 13.74 -9.72
CA ARG A 103 4.99 14.54 -10.37
C ARG A 103 5.42 15.12 -11.71
N ILE A 104 6.69 15.48 -11.85
CA ILE A 104 7.22 16.09 -13.09
C ILE A 104 7.23 15.06 -14.22
N ARG A 105 7.51 13.80 -13.93
CA ARG A 105 7.58 12.73 -14.94
C ARG A 105 6.21 12.32 -15.48
N MET A 106 5.14 12.49 -14.68
CA MET A 106 3.77 12.12 -15.06
C MET A 106 2.89 13.30 -15.47
N GLN A 107 3.48 14.49 -15.71
CA GLN A 107 2.75 15.69 -16.16
C GLN A 107 1.96 15.47 -17.45
N ALA A 108 2.41 14.55 -18.32
CA ALA A 108 1.70 14.20 -19.54
C ALA A 108 0.25 13.73 -19.32
N HIS A 109 -0.06 13.20 -18.12
CA HIS A 109 -1.38 12.68 -17.76
C HIS A 109 -2.22 13.65 -16.92
N ALA A 110 -1.69 14.85 -16.61
CA ALA A 110 -2.34 15.81 -15.70
C ALA A 110 -3.74 16.28 -16.17
N TYR A 111 -3.98 16.25 -17.47
CA TYR A 111 -5.26 16.66 -18.09
C TYR A 111 -6.17 15.49 -18.47
N ASP A 112 -5.70 14.23 -18.31
CA ASP A 112 -6.53 13.07 -18.61
C ASP A 112 -7.45 12.75 -17.42
N ARG A 113 -8.77 12.96 -17.60
CA ARG A 113 -9.78 12.67 -16.58
C ARG A 113 -9.86 11.19 -16.18
N GLY A 114 -9.37 10.29 -17.02
CA GLY A 114 -9.28 8.87 -16.73
C GLY A 114 -8.13 8.52 -15.78
N VAL A 115 -7.16 9.43 -15.58
CA VAL A 115 -5.99 9.22 -14.73
C VAL A 115 -6.12 10.03 -13.44
N TYR A 116 -5.76 9.42 -12.33
CA TYR A 116 -5.57 10.10 -11.05
C TYR A 116 -4.21 9.73 -10.45
N ILE A 117 -3.40 10.72 -10.11
CA ILE A 117 -2.04 10.51 -9.58
C ILE A 117 -1.90 11.21 -8.23
N ARG A 118 -1.41 10.47 -7.23
CA ARG A 118 -1.14 10.98 -5.89
C ARG A 118 0.21 10.50 -5.39
N SER A 119 1.05 11.43 -4.90
CA SER A 119 2.20 11.08 -4.10
C SER A 119 1.81 11.08 -2.62
N MET A 120 2.19 10.03 -1.92
CA MET A 120 1.92 9.81 -0.51
C MET A 120 3.24 9.68 0.26
N SER A 121 3.27 10.14 1.50
CA SER A 121 4.43 10.02 2.36
C SER A 121 4.03 9.44 3.72
N ALA A 122 4.93 8.64 4.31
CA ALA A 122 4.77 8.16 5.69
C ALA A 122 4.95 9.34 6.65
N ARG A 123 3.88 9.94 7.12
CA ARG A 123 3.90 11.07 8.06
C ARG A 123 3.81 10.60 9.51
N GLY A 124 4.65 9.63 9.94
CA GLY A 124 4.74 9.26 11.35
C GLY A 124 3.44 8.74 12.00
N HIS A 125 2.47 8.28 11.22
CA HIS A 125 1.23 7.73 11.73
C HIS A 125 1.45 6.32 12.32
N LEU A 126 0.71 6.02 13.37
CA LEU A 126 0.78 4.76 14.12
C LEU A 126 0.48 3.50 13.29
N GLY A 127 -0.17 3.64 12.14
CA GLY A 127 -0.52 2.54 11.21
C GLY A 127 0.43 2.37 10.02
N GLY A 128 1.44 3.25 9.86
CA GLY A 128 2.42 3.14 8.78
C GLY A 128 1.91 3.54 7.40
N LEU A 129 2.81 3.36 6.41
CA LEU A 129 2.58 3.73 5.02
C LEU A 129 1.60 2.79 4.32
N ALA A 130 1.59 1.51 4.70
CA ALA A 130 0.71 0.50 4.14
C ALA A 130 -0.77 0.79 4.45
N GLU A 131 -1.10 1.20 5.67
CA GLU A 131 -2.47 1.56 6.06
C GLU A 131 -2.99 2.74 5.23
N ALA A 132 -2.19 3.81 5.10
CA ALA A 132 -2.56 4.97 4.30
C ALA A 132 -2.71 4.62 2.81
N ALA A 133 -1.84 3.74 2.28
CA ALA A 133 -1.91 3.27 0.90
C ALA A 133 -3.17 2.43 0.67
N ASN A 134 -3.53 1.52 1.58
CA ASN A 134 -4.76 0.73 1.51
C ASN A 134 -6.01 1.62 1.48
N LYS A 135 -6.08 2.60 2.40
CA LYS A 135 -7.17 3.58 2.44
C LYS A 135 -7.29 4.35 1.10
N ALA A 136 -6.16 4.77 0.52
CA ALA A 136 -6.14 5.46 -0.77
C ALA A 136 -6.54 4.56 -1.94
N VAL A 137 -6.15 3.29 -1.93
CA VAL A 137 -6.60 2.27 -2.90
C VAL A 137 -8.12 2.14 -2.84
N HIS A 138 -8.73 2.04 -1.65
CA HIS A 138 -10.18 1.97 -1.50
C HIS A 138 -10.89 3.21 -2.07
N VAL A 139 -10.33 4.41 -1.86
CA VAL A 139 -10.89 5.64 -2.45
C VAL A 139 -10.84 5.61 -3.97
N LEU A 140 -9.73 5.16 -4.57
CA LEU A 140 -9.58 5.10 -6.03
C LEU A 140 -10.45 4.02 -6.66
N ASP A 141 -10.60 2.87 -6.01
CA ASP A 141 -11.49 1.79 -6.44
C ASP A 141 -12.96 2.27 -6.40
N ALA A 142 -13.40 2.88 -5.30
CA ALA A 142 -14.72 3.48 -5.19
C ALA A 142 -14.97 4.58 -6.23
N ALA A 143 -13.93 5.35 -6.59
CA ALA A 143 -13.98 6.35 -7.66
C ALA A 143 -14.01 5.75 -9.08
N GLY A 144 -14.11 4.42 -9.21
CA GLY A 144 -14.29 3.72 -10.49
C GLY A 144 -13.01 3.61 -11.31
N LYS A 145 -11.82 3.57 -10.69
CA LYS A 145 -10.59 3.23 -11.41
C LYS A 145 -10.54 1.74 -11.65
N ASP A 146 -10.26 1.34 -12.90
CA ASP A 146 -10.17 -0.08 -13.29
C ASP A 146 -8.87 -0.72 -12.81
N VAL A 147 -7.79 0.07 -12.80
CA VAL A 147 -6.46 -0.34 -12.35
C VAL A 147 -5.90 0.70 -11.40
N VAL A 148 -5.41 0.24 -10.24
CA VAL A 148 -4.67 1.07 -9.29
C VAL A 148 -3.23 0.58 -9.24
N ILE A 149 -2.28 1.43 -9.64
CA ILE A 149 -0.85 1.15 -9.58
C ILE A 149 -0.29 1.78 -8.31
N VAL A 150 0.31 0.96 -7.44
CA VAL A 150 0.97 1.42 -6.22
C VAL A 150 2.47 1.27 -6.42
N GLU A 151 3.17 2.39 -6.57
CA GLU A 151 4.62 2.44 -6.77
C GLU A 151 5.34 2.80 -5.48
N THR A 152 6.35 2.01 -5.07
CA THR A 152 7.25 2.40 -3.98
C THR A 152 8.36 3.30 -4.49
N VAL A 153 8.66 4.34 -3.72
CA VAL A 153 9.81 5.22 -3.95
C VAL A 153 10.82 4.98 -2.83
N GLY A 154 11.88 4.24 -3.09
CA GLY A 154 12.95 4.08 -2.10
C GLY A 154 13.29 2.64 -1.72
N VAL A 155 14.05 2.49 -0.66
CA VAL A 155 14.62 1.25 -0.14
C VAL A 155 14.08 0.95 1.26
N GLY A 156 13.77 -0.31 1.56
CA GLY A 156 13.52 -0.77 2.91
C GLY A 156 12.23 -1.58 3.09
N GLN A 157 11.72 -1.65 4.32
CA GLN A 157 10.55 -2.45 4.71
C GLN A 157 9.27 -2.09 3.95
N SER A 158 9.14 -0.85 3.45
CA SER A 158 8.00 -0.40 2.63
C SER A 158 7.80 -1.21 1.36
N GLU A 159 8.84 -1.84 0.84
CA GLU A 159 8.76 -2.71 -0.35
C GLU A 159 7.95 -3.98 -0.07
N LEU A 160 8.08 -4.56 1.13
CA LEU A 160 7.29 -5.71 1.56
C LEU A 160 5.85 -5.31 1.94
N GLU A 161 5.68 -4.16 2.57
CA GLU A 161 4.36 -3.65 2.98
C GLU A 161 3.45 -3.42 1.77
N ILE A 162 3.99 -2.90 0.67
CA ILE A 162 3.22 -2.66 -0.56
C ILE A 162 2.83 -3.95 -1.27
N ALA A 163 3.64 -4.99 -1.17
CA ALA A 163 3.25 -6.31 -1.64
C ALA A 163 1.96 -6.80 -0.94
N GLY A 164 1.77 -6.43 0.34
CA GLY A 164 0.54 -6.68 1.09
C GLY A 164 -0.69 -5.96 0.51
N THR A 165 -0.52 -4.87 -0.23
CA THR A 165 -1.62 -4.07 -0.80
C THR A 165 -2.04 -4.52 -2.21
N ALA A 166 -1.13 -5.15 -2.97
CA ALA A 166 -1.33 -5.45 -4.39
C ALA A 166 -1.97 -6.83 -4.65
N ASP A 167 -2.76 -6.93 -5.72
CA ASP A 167 -3.21 -8.22 -6.26
C ASP A 167 -2.06 -8.91 -7.01
N THR A 168 -1.22 -8.12 -7.69
CA THR A 168 0.01 -8.59 -8.37
C THR A 168 1.15 -7.66 -8.03
N THR A 169 2.30 -8.23 -7.65
CA THR A 169 3.52 -7.48 -7.32
C THR A 169 4.58 -7.67 -8.39
N VAL A 170 5.00 -6.56 -8.98
CA VAL A 170 6.10 -6.50 -9.96
C VAL A 170 7.36 -5.96 -9.27
N VAL A 171 8.43 -6.75 -9.30
CA VAL A 171 9.74 -6.32 -8.79
C VAL A 171 10.62 -5.90 -9.97
N VAL A 172 11.02 -4.64 -9.96
CA VAL A 172 11.82 -4.02 -11.03
C VAL A 172 13.28 -3.93 -10.62
N LEU A 173 14.15 -4.50 -11.43
CA LEU A 173 15.59 -4.58 -11.22
C LEU A 173 16.36 -3.94 -12.39
N THR A 174 17.62 -3.58 -12.16
CA THR A 174 18.51 -3.10 -13.23
C THR A 174 19.92 -3.70 -13.10
N PRO A 175 20.67 -3.81 -14.20
CA PRO A 175 22.04 -4.34 -14.16
C PRO A 175 23.00 -3.52 -13.30
N ALA A 176 22.74 -2.23 -13.14
CA ALA A 176 23.59 -1.30 -12.40
C ALA A 176 23.45 -1.43 -10.86
N ALA A 177 22.38 -2.06 -10.40
CA ALA A 177 22.15 -2.29 -8.98
C ALA A 177 23.00 -3.49 -8.55
N GLY A 178 24.15 -3.27 -7.95
CA GLY A 178 24.96 -4.30 -7.27
C GLY A 178 24.27 -4.97 -6.08
N ASP A 179 22.97 -4.71 -5.93
CA ASP A 179 22.11 -4.93 -4.76
C ASP A 179 21.35 -6.25 -4.78
N MET A 180 21.64 -7.17 -5.73
CA MET A 180 20.92 -8.46 -5.77
C MET A 180 21.01 -9.22 -4.44
N VAL A 181 22.17 -9.15 -3.78
CA VAL A 181 22.38 -9.77 -2.47
C VAL A 181 21.58 -9.07 -1.35
N GLN A 182 21.41 -7.75 -1.44
CA GLN A 182 20.58 -6.99 -0.48
C GLN A 182 19.11 -7.29 -0.64
N MET A 183 18.64 -7.40 -1.88
CA MET A 183 17.24 -7.74 -2.18
C MET A 183 16.89 -9.17 -1.78
N LEU A 184 17.80 -10.12 -1.94
CA LEU A 184 17.65 -11.49 -1.45
C LEU A 184 17.49 -11.51 0.07
N LYS A 185 18.27 -10.69 0.79
CA LYS A 185 18.17 -10.56 2.25
C LYS A 185 16.87 -9.92 2.71
N ALA A 186 16.22 -9.12 1.86
CA ALA A 186 15.00 -8.38 2.20
C ALA A 186 13.70 -9.15 1.96
N GLY A 187 13.73 -10.44 1.57
CA GLY A 187 12.51 -11.23 1.31
C GLY A 187 11.72 -10.81 0.05
N ILE A 188 12.27 -9.92 -0.79
CA ILE A 188 11.59 -9.41 -2.00
C ILE A 188 11.29 -10.54 -3.00
N MET A 189 12.11 -11.59 -2.99
CA MET A 189 11.90 -12.76 -3.85
C MET A 189 10.60 -13.50 -3.55
N GLU A 190 10.15 -13.47 -2.30
CA GLU A 190 8.94 -14.17 -1.85
C GLU A 190 7.68 -13.43 -2.29
N VAL A 191 7.72 -12.09 -2.23
CA VAL A 191 6.54 -11.24 -2.52
C VAL A 191 6.33 -10.94 -4.00
N ALA A 192 7.35 -11.16 -4.85
CA ALA A 192 7.27 -10.93 -6.27
C ALA A 192 6.36 -11.95 -6.97
N ASP A 193 5.44 -11.49 -7.78
CA ASP A 193 4.70 -12.31 -8.74
C ASP A 193 5.34 -12.24 -10.13
N ILE A 194 5.95 -11.11 -10.49
CA ILE A 194 6.63 -10.87 -11.77
C ILE A 194 7.96 -10.15 -11.52
N PHE A 195 9.03 -10.59 -12.18
CA PHE A 195 10.31 -9.89 -12.19
C PHE A 195 10.52 -9.15 -13.50
N VAL A 196 10.99 -7.92 -13.41
CA VAL A 196 11.33 -7.09 -14.57
C VAL A 196 12.79 -6.64 -14.47
N VAL A 197 13.62 -7.03 -15.41
CA VAL A 197 14.95 -6.46 -15.63
C VAL A 197 14.79 -5.29 -16.58
N ASN A 198 14.70 -4.08 -16.02
CA ASN A 198 14.58 -2.85 -16.79
C ASN A 198 15.98 -2.35 -17.24
N LYS A 199 16.02 -1.40 -18.17
CA LYS A 199 17.24 -0.94 -18.83
C LYS A 199 17.99 -2.10 -19.49
N ALA A 200 17.26 -2.94 -20.22
CA ALA A 200 17.77 -4.13 -20.87
C ALA A 200 18.79 -3.85 -21.99
N ASP A 201 18.97 -2.59 -22.37
CA ASP A 201 20.03 -2.06 -23.22
C ASP A 201 21.37 -1.94 -22.51
N MET A 202 21.40 -1.96 -21.18
CA MET A 202 22.64 -1.90 -20.40
C MET A 202 23.37 -3.25 -20.40
N GLU A 203 24.70 -3.19 -20.41
CA GLU A 203 25.54 -4.37 -20.21
C GLU A 203 25.19 -5.09 -18.89
N GLY A 204 25.15 -6.41 -18.91
CA GLY A 204 24.80 -7.24 -17.75
C GLY A 204 23.31 -7.57 -17.58
N ALA A 205 22.39 -6.98 -18.37
CA ALA A 205 20.96 -7.26 -18.23
C ALA A 205 20.64 -8.75 -18.45
N GLY A 206 21.22 -9.37 -19.48
CA GLY A 206 21.08 -10.79 -19.74
C GLY A 206 21.68 -11.68 -18.65
N ARG A 207 22.77 -11.24 -18.01
CA ARG A 207 23.37 -11.94 -16.87
C ARG A 207 22.44 -11.89 -15.66
N LEU A 208 21.96 -10.70 -15.30
CA LEU A 208 21.02 -10.52 -14.21
C LEU A 208 19.77 -11.39 -14.36
N ALA A 209 19.19 -11.46 -15.57
CA ALA A 209 18.03 -12.30 -15.83
C ALA A 209 18.33 -13.80 -15.67
N ARG A 210 19.54 -14.26 -16.02
CA ARG A 210 19.98 -15.66 -15.79
C ARG A 210 20.20 -15.95 -14.32
N ASP A 211 20.87 -15.04 -13.61
CA ASP A 211 21.15 -15.18 -12.19
C ASP A 211 19.85 -15.26 -11.39
N LEU A 212 18.86 -14.39 -11.70
CA LEU A 212 17.50 -14.45 -11.11
C LEU A 212 16.83 -15.80 -11.37
N ARG A 213 16.91 -16.31 -12.62
CA ARG A 213 16.31 -17.61 -12.96
C ARG A 213 16.96 -18.75 -12.17
N THR A 214 18.29 -18.71 -12.03
CA THR A 214 19.03 -19.68 -11.23
C THR A 214 18.58 -19.66 -9.78
N MET A 215 18.40 -18.47 -9.20
CA MET A 215 17.96 -18.31 -7.82
C MET A 215 16.53 -18.81 -7.60
N LEU A 216 15.61 -18.48 -8.52
CA LEU A 216 14.23 -18.98 -8.44
C LEU A 216 14.19 -20.51 -8.53
N ASN A 217 15.09 -21.11 -9.30
CA ASN A 217 15.19 -22.57 -9.43
C ASN A 217 15.90 -23.23 -8.22
N MET A 218 16.63 -22.48 -7.40
CA MET A 218 17.24 -22.98 -6.15
C MET A 218 16.25 -22.99 -4.98
N GLY A 219 15.18 -22.21 -5.06
CA GLY A 219 14.09 -22.23 -4.10
C GLY A 219 13.18 -23.45 -4.25
N GLU A 220 12.05 -23.42 -3.54
CA GLU A 220 11.03 -24.46 -3.71
C GLU A 220 10.50 -24.42 -5.14
N HIS A 221 10.52 -25.55 -5.82
CA HIS A 221 9.93 -25.68 -7.14
C HIS A 221 8.41 -25.53 -7.01
N PRO A 222 7.78 -24.68 -7.85
CA PRO A 222 6.33 -24.55 -7.83
C PRO A 222 5.69 -25.91 -8.10
N ALA A 223 4.71 -26.28 -7.30
CA ALA A 223 3.94 -27.50 -7.54
C ALA A 223 3.16 -27.39 -8.87
N PRO A 224 2.77 -28.53 -9.48
CA PRO A 224 1.91 -28.48 -10.64
C PRO A 224 0.64 -27.66 -10.38
N GLY A 225 0.41 -26.60 -11.14
CA GLY A 225 -0.69 -25.67 -10.96
C GLY A 225 -0.36 -24.39 -10.20
N ASP A 226 0.85 -24.26 -9.66
CA ASP A 226 1.31 -23.02 -9.03
C ASP A 226 1.77 -21.98 -10.06
N TRP A 227 1.81 -20.72 -9.62
CA TRP A 227 2.31 -19.63 -10.46
C TRP A 227 3.82 -19.71 -10.64
N THR A 228 4.25 -19.83 -11.89
CA THR A 228 5.67 -19.71 -12.24
C THR A 228 6.00 -18.23 -12.49
N LYS A 229 6.85 -17.65 -11.64
CA LYS A 229 7.22 -16.23 -11.71
C LYS A 229 7.99 -15.91 -12.98
N PRO A 230 7.45 -15.10 -13.92
CA PRO A 230 8.16 -14.73 -15.14
C PRO A 230 9.26 -13.71 -14.84
N ILE A 231 10.35 -13.79 -15.63
CA ILE A 231 11.43 -12.81 -15.66
C ILE A 231 11.45 -12.16 -17.02
N MET A 232 11.17 -10.86 -17.07
CA MET A 232 11.02 -10.08 -18.27
C MET A 232 12.15 -9.07 -18.42
N GLN A 233 12.43 -8.66 -19.65
CA GLN A 233 13.36 -7.58 -19.94
C GLN A 233 12.61 -6.41 -20.59
N THR A 234 12.87 -5.19 -20.11
CA THR A 234 12.19 -3.98 -20.59
C THR A 234 13.18 -2.84 -20.83
N ARG A 235 12.80 -1.91 -21.70
CA ARG A 235 13.44 -0.60 -21.88
C ARG A 235 12.35 0.45 -21.77
N ALA A 236 12.04 0.85 -20.53
CA ALA A 236 10.90 1.73 -20.24
C ALA A 236 10.94 3.05 -21.04
N THR A 237 12.12 3.68 -21.15
CA THR A 237 12.32 4.93 -21.91
C THR A 237 12.06 4.79 -23.42
N ALA A 238 12.24 3.60 -23.96
CA ALA A 238 11.96 3.28 -25.36
C ALA A 238 10.58 2.63 -25.56
N ASN A 239 9.79 2.53 -24.50
CA ASN A 239 8.47 1.87 -24.48
C ASN A 239 8.50 0.41 -24.96
N VAL A 240 9.63 -0.30 -24.73
CA VAL A 240 9.83 -1.70 -25.13
C VAL A 240 9.50 -2.63 -23.96
N GLY A 241 8.63 -3.61 -24.21
CA GLY A 241 8.23 -4.63 -23.23
C GLY A 241 7.14 -4.19 -22.25
N ILE A 242 6.53 -3.00 -22.43
CA ILE A 242 5.43 -2.52 -21.59
C ILE A 242 4.15 -3.33 -21.84
N ASP A 243 3.84 -3.57 -23.10
CA ASP A 243 2.73 -4.43 -23.55
C ASP A 243 2.85 -5.86 -23.04
N THR A 244 4.05 -6.41 -23.10
CA THR A 244 4.36 -7.75 -22.60
C THR A 244 4.24 -7.80 -21.07
N LEU A 245 4.73 -6.78 -20.37
CA LEU A 245 4.56 -6.67 -18.91
C LEU A 245 3.09 -6.65 -18.50
N TRP A 246 2.28 -5.86 -19.22
CA TRP A 246 0.84 -5.82 -18.97
C TRP A 246 0.17 -7.17 -19.26
N ALA A 247 0.53 -7.82 -20.36
CA ALA A 247 0.02 -9.16 -20.71
C ALA A 247 0.35 -10.20 -19.61
N GLU A 248 1.56 -10.16 -19.03
CA GLU A 248 1.93 -11.02 -17.90
C GLU A 248 1.15 -10.68 -16.63
N ALA A 249 0.88 -9.40 -16.36
CA ALA A 249 0.04 -8.99 -15.25
C ALA A 249 -1.41 -9.49 -15.43
N GLU A 250 -1.97 -9.41 -16.63
CA GLU A 250 -3.29 -9.97 -16.95
C GLU A 250 -3.30 -11.51 -16.87
N ARG A 251 -2.22 -12.19 -17.28
CA ARG A 251 -2.07 -13.63 -17.11
C ARG A 251 -2.05 -14.04 -15.64
N HIS A 252 -1.33 -13.30 -14.80
CA HIS A 252 -1.34 -13.54 -13.35
C HIS A 252 -2.72 -13.25 -12.75
N ARG A 253 -3.37 -12.17 -13.19
CA ARG A 253 -4.75 -11.88 -12.77
C ARG A 253 -5.71 -13.02 -13.12
N ALA A 254 -5.61 -13.58 -14.33
CA ALA A 254 -6.43 -14.72 -14.73
C ALA A 254 -6.15 -15.94 -13.85
N PHE A 255 -4.87 -16.24 -13.59
CA PHE A 255 -4.46 -17.30 -12.64
C PHE A 255 -5.06 -17.11 -11.25
N LEU A 256 -5.07 -15.86 -10.74
CA LEU A 256 -5.67 -15.55 -9.43
C LEU A 256 -7.20 -15.77 -9.42
N HIS A 257 -7.88 -15.57 -10.54
CA HIS A 257 -9.32 -15.85 -10.64
C HIS A 257 -9.65 -17.34 -10.67
N GLU A 258 -8.70 -18.19 -11.06
CA GLU A 258 -8.88 -19.63 -10.98
C GLU A 258 -8.93 -20.08 -9.52
N GLU A 259 -9.80 -21.05 -9.20
CA GLU A 259 -9.92 -21.68 -7.88
C GLU A 259 -10.11 -20.71 -6.69
N GLY A 260 -10.57 -19.47 -6.95
CA GLY A 260 -10.83 -18.48 -5.90
C GLY A 260 -9.58 -17.92 -5.20
N ARG A 261 -8.39 -18.04 -5.82
CA ARG A 261 -7.11 -17.58 -5.25
C ARG A 261 -7.11 -16.06 -4.96
N LEU A 262 -7.75 -15.26 -5.86
CA LEU A 262 -7.88 -13.82 -5.65
C LEU A 262 -8.67 -13.49 -4.38
N GLU A 263 -9.77 -14.19 -4.18
CA GLU A 263 -10.63 -14.01 -3.00
C GLU A 263 -9.89 -14.41 -1.71
N GLN A 264 -9.16 -15.53 -1.74
CA GLN A 264 -8.34 -15.97 -0.62
C GLN A 264 -7.25 -14.94 -0.29
N ARG A 265 -6.54 -14.41 -1.31
CA ARG A 265 -5.50 -13.38 -1.16
C ARG A 265 -6.09 -12.07 -0.60
N ARG A 266 -7.22 -11.61 -1.14
CA ARG A 266 -7.92 -10.41 -0.67
C ARG A 266 -8.46 -10.58 0.75
N ARG A 267 -8.97 -11.76 1.10
CA ARG A 267 -9.45 -12.08 2.44
C ARG A 267 -8.31 -12.10 3.47
N ALA A 268 -7.17 -12.66 3.11
CA ALA A 268 -5.98 -12.66 3.97
C ALA A 268 -5.50 -11.22 4.23
N ARG A 269 -5.46 -10.36 3.19
CA ARG A 269 -5.13 -8.93 3.34
C ARG A 269 -6.13 -8.20 4.24
N LEU A 270 -7.42 -8.38 4.00
CA LEU A 270 -8.47 -7.77 4.82
C LEU A 270 -8.33 -8.18 6.29
N ARG A 271 -7.99 -9.46 6.54
CA ARG A 271 -7.71 -9.93 7.91
C ARG A 271 -6.54 -9.18 8.54
N ALA A 272 -5.43 -9.03 7.81
CA ALA A 272 -4.27 -8.28 8.27
C ALA A 272 -4.63 -6.81 8.53
N GLU A 273 -5.30 -6.14 7.59
CA GLU A 273 -5.76 -4.76 7.72
C GLU A 273 -6.66 -4.55 8.95
N ILE A 274 -7.61 -5.46 9.21
CA ILE A 274 -8.48 -5.39 10.40
C ILE A 274 -7.64 -5.53 11.68
N LEU A 275 -6.67 -6.45 11.71
CA LEU A 275 -5.81 -6.63 12.88
C LEU A 275 -4.92 -5.40 13.12
N ASP A 276 -4.35 -4.82 12.06
CA ASP A 276 -3.54 -3.60 12.14
C ASP A 276 -4.38 -2.41 12.64
N LEU A 277 -5.61 -2.25 12.15
CA LEU A 277 -6.55 -1.23 12.64
C LEU A 277 -6.89 -1.44 14.13
N VAL A 278 -7.10 -2.69 14.56
CA VAL A 278 -7.34 -2.99 15.98
C VAL A 278 -6.12 -2.63 16.82
N MET A 279 -4.92 -3.04 16.38
CA MET A 279 -3.68 -2.74 17.10
C MET A 279 -3.38 -1.23 17.16
N SER A 280 -3.63 -0.52 16.07
CA SER A 280 -3.51 0.94 16.00
C SER A 280 -4.45 1.64 17.00
N ARG A 281 -5.72 1.20 17.06
CA ARG A 281 -6.71 1.74 18.02
C ARG A 281 -6.37 1.42 19.47
N VAL A 282 -5.94 0.19 19.76
CA VAL A 282 -5.51 -0.20 21.10
C VAL A 282 -4.33 0.65 21.54
N ARG A 283 -3.34 0.83 20.65
CA ARG A 283 -2.18 1.67 20.91
C ARG A 283 -2.57 3.13 21.14
N ALA A 284 -3.41 3.73 20.27
CA ALA A 284 -3.87 5.11 20.44
C ALA A 284 -4.59 5.30 21.77
N ARG A 285 -5.48 4.38 22.14
CA ARG A 285 -6.22 4.44 23.39
C ARG A 285 -5.30 4.34 24.62
N LEU A 286 -4.35 3.40 24.61
CA LEU A 286 -3.35 3.29 25.69
C LEU A 286 -2.51 4.57 25.81
N PHE A 287 -2.10 5.17 24.68
CA PHE A 287 -1.32 6.41 24.70
C PHE A 287 -2.13 7.63 25.15
N ASP A 288 -3.40 7.73 24.78
CA ASP A 288 -4.27 8.83 25.21
C ASP A 288 -4.59 8.73 26.70
N ASP A 289 -4.86 7.53 27.22
CA ASP A 289 -5.09 7.27 28.64
C ASP A 289 -3.83 7.53 29.49
N VAL A 290 -2.65 7.21 28.95
CA VAL A 290 -1.36 7.30 29.67
C VAL A 290 -0.75 8.71 29.58
N ARG A 291 -0.92 9.44 28.46
CA ARG A 291 -0.42 10.83 28.33
C ARG A 291 -1.09 11.83 29.25
N GLY A 292 -2.27 11.52 29.77
CA GLY A 292 -2.99 12.37 30.73
C GLY A 292 -2.68 12.10 32.20
N ARG A 293 -1.79 11.14 32.52
CA ARG A 293 -1.48 10.75 33.90
C ARG A 293 0.01 10.89 34.16
N ASP A 294 0.35 11.50 35.30
CA ASP A 294 1.69 11.52 35.89
C ASP A 294 2.27 10.09 36.12
N GLU A 295 1.42 9.08 35.95
CA GLU A 295 1.68 7.65 36.14
C GLU A 295 2.69 7.07 35.12
N LEU A 296 2.73 7.55 33.87
CA LEU A 296 3.74 7.08 32.89
C LEU A 296 5.13 7.60 33.27
N GLU A 297 5.23 8.86 33.63
CA GLU A 297 6.50 9.47 34.04
C GLU A 297 7.03 8.80 35.34
N ASP A 298 6.15 8.49 36.30
CA ASP A 298 6.52 7.72 37.50
C ASP A 298 7.04 6.33 37.15
N LEU A 299 6.35 5.61 36.25
CA LEU A 299 6.80 4.29 35.79
C LEU A 299 8.13 4.35 35.01
N LEU A 300 8.33 5.39 34.20
CA LEU A 300 9.58 5.63 33.48
C LEU A 300 10.72 5.96 34.44
N ASP A 301 10.49 6.83 35.43
CA ASP A 301 11.49 7.19 36.44
C ASP A 301 11.90 5.97 37.26
N ARG A 302 10.94 5.15 37.70
CA ARG A 302 11.21 3.91 38.45
C ARG A 302 11.94 2.88 37.57
N ALA A 303 11.57 2.75 36.30
CA ALA A 303 12.27 1.84 35.37
C ALA A 303 13.70 2.35 35.08
N TYR A 304 13.89 3.67 34.96
CA TYR A 304 15.20 4.27 34.80
C TYR A 304 16.09 4.09 36.05
N ALA A 305 15.49 4.22 37.23
CA ALA A 305 16.15 3.96 38.54
C ALA A 305 16.42 2.45 38.76
N ARG A 306 15.85 1.57 37.93
CA ARG A 306 15.91 0.10 38.07
C ARG A 306 15.17 -0.47 39.28
N ASP A 307 14.21 0.28 39.80
CA ASP A 307 13.29 -0.14 40.84
C ASP A 307 12.10 -0.91 40.30
N LEU A 308 11.92 -0.87 38.96
CA LEU A 308 10.90 -1.58 38.19
C LEU A 308 11.52 -2.06 36.88
N ASP A 309 11.22 -3.28 36.46
CA ASP A 309 11.65 -3.73 35.15
C ASP A 309 10.66 -3.27 34.05
N PRO A 310 11.09 -3.20 32.78
CA PRO A 310 10.24 -2.77 31.67
C PRO A 310 8.99 -3.64 31.44
N TYR A 311 9.02 -4.91 31.81
CA TYR A 311 7.89 -5.83 31.66
C TYR A 311 6.82 -5.54 32.70
N ASP A 312 7.22 -5.32 33.96
CA ASP A 312 6.32 -4.95 35.03
C ASP A 312 5.73 -3.55 34.78
N ALA A 313 6.50 -2.60 34.25
CA ALA A 313 6.00 -1.30 33.82
C ALA A 313 4.93 -1.45 32.72
N ALA A 314 5.19 -2.27 31.71
CA ALA A 314 4.22 -2.55 30.64
C ALA A 314 2.95 -3.22 31.19
N HIS A 315 3.08 -4.17 32.11
CA HIS A 315 1.93 -4.78 32.79
C HIS A 315 1.14 -3.79 33.66
N ALA A 316 1.79 -2.83 34.30
CA ALA A 316 1.12 -1.77 35.03
C ALA A 316 0.28 -0.88 34.10
N ILE A 317 0.86 -0.45 32.97
CA ILE A 317 0.16 0.33 31.94
C ILE A 317 -1.05 -0.43 31.39
N MET A 318 -0.88 -1.73 31.07
CA MET A 318 -1.95 -2.56 30.56
C MET A 318 -3.10 -2.72 31.57
N ARG A 319 -2.80 -2.75 32.87
CA ARG A 319 -3.83 -2.84 33.92
C ARG A 319 -4.52 -1.52 34.20
N SER A 320 -3.83 -0.39 34.11
CA SER A 320 -4.41 0.94 34.32
C SER A 320 -5.26 1.39 33.14
N GLY A 321 -4.91 0.95 31.91
CA GLY A 321 -5.66 1.15 30.69
C GLY A 321 -6.64 0.00 30.38
N ALA A 322 -6.95 -0.85 31.36
CA ALA A 322 -7.83 -2.00 31.14
C ALA A 322 -9.17 -1.55 30.53
N LEU A 323 -9.40 -2.03 29.30
CA LEU A 323 -10.68 -2.00 28.63
C LEU A 323 -11.72 -2.55 29.62
N THR A 324 -12.48 -1.68 30.28
CA THR A 324 -13.56 -2.14 31.17
C THR A 324 -14.58 -2.86 30.28
N GLU A 325 -14.91 -4.12 30.63
CA GLU A 325 -15.86 -4.98 29.89
C GLU A 325 -17.19 -4.27 29.58
N SER A 326 -17.58 -3.27 30.36
CA SER A 326 -18.82 -2.50 30.17
C SER A 326 -18.86 -1.62 28.93
N GLU A 327 -17.71 -1.23 28.34
CA GLU A 327 -17.67 -0.39 27.14
C GLU A 327 -17.60 -1.19 25.84
N VAL A 328 -17.22 -2.45 25.92
CA VAL A 328 -17.22 -3.36 24.75
C VAL A 328 -18.67 -3.74 24.42
N ASP A 329 -19.51 -4.02 25.41
CA ASP A 329 -20.90 -4.46 25.21
C ASP A 329 -21.82 -3.37 24.67
N SER A 330 -21.62 -2.11 25.01
CA SER A 330 -22.52 -1.03 24.59
C SER A 330 -22.45 -0.68 23.09
N ARG A 331 -21.37 -1.02 22.38
CA ARG A 331 -21.21 -0.75 20.94
C ARG A 331 -21.51 -1.96 20.04
N TRP A 332 -21.46 -3.18 20.57
CA TRP A 332 -21.78 -4.39 19.81
C TRP A 332 -23.28 -4.71 19.76
N SER A 333 -24.07 -4.16 20.67
CA SER A 333 -25.53 -4.32 20.65
C SER A 333 -26.23 -3.63 19.45
N ILE A 334 -25.53 -2.78 18.70
CA ILE A 334 -26.07 -2.05 17.53
C ILE A 334 -25.94 -2.85 16.22
N VAL A 335 -25.12 -3.89 16.19
CA VAL A 335 -24.87 -4.69 14.96
C VAL A 335 -25.77 -5.92 14.84
N GLY A 336 -26.52 -6.24 15.91
CA GLY A 336 -27.37 -7.45 15.97
C GLY A 336 -28.86 -7.27 15.60
N SER A 337 -29.28 -6.08 15.16
CA SER A 337 -30.68 -5.83 14.77
C SER A 337 -30.80 -5.13 13.42
N ARG A 338 -30.56 -5.89 12.34
CA ARG A 338 -31.22 -5.71 11.02
C ARG A 338 -30.90 -6.90 10.11
#